data_35b42768b00cbe973ebb19f35619d8a8
#
_entry.id   35b42768b00cbe973ebb19f35619d8a8
#
_cell.length_a   1.000
_cell.length_b   1.000
_cell.length_c   1.000
_cell.angle_alpha   90.00
_cell.angle_beta   90.00
_cell.angle_gamma   90.00
#
_symmetry.space_group_name_H-M   'P 1'
#
loop_
_entity.id
_entity.type
_entity.pdbx_description
1 polymer ?
#
loop_
_entity_poly.entity_id
_entity_poly.type
_entity_poly.pdbx_seq_one_letter_code
_entity_poly.pdbx_strand_id
1 'polypeptide(L)'
;MLKNTLLPILFIFSSTIYAQKIDKTKDELKSGKPVDTRPPLPTEPVNQSSPSTVRESNDSFGIGGFFVEFGFYITLYAGIGDYRNEDHLYYPLSPYPYFDGKTGNYEKIDDESVLKKQLRFDLENHFLYSNNASFGNHLKGKFRPFQYLYLQTDYRELMERDKFSKTNSNLSLFQFNLGYDRLRFEKFNLGWTLGATYIANDINKAGFSYGLNTDVFAFKKVSFNSAMIWSKINGLSVNSFEFRGKYHKKNHFFSMGYENLKMGSPSYNYATFGAGIYF
;
A
#
# COMPACT_ATOMS: atom_id res chain seq x y z
N MET A 1 5.43 -13.76 -45.48
CA MET A 1 4.14 -13.17 -45.12
C MET A 1 3.64 -13.81 -43.83
N LEU A 2 3.98 -13.28 -42.67
CA LEU A 2 3.41 -13.72 -41.37
C LEU A 2 2.24 -12.79 -41.03
N LYS A 3 1.03 -13.35 -40.96
CA LYS A 3 -0.15 -12.66 -40.47
C LYS A 3 -0.07 -12.59 -38.96
N ASN A 4 0.12 -11.39 -38.44
CA ASN A 4 -0.02 -11.09 -37.01
C ASN A 4 -1.51 -11.11 -36.66
N THR A 5 -1.97 -12.20 -36.06
CA THR A 5 -3.26 -12.25 -35.37
C THR A 5 -3.10 -11.63 -33.99
N LEU A 6 -3.42 -10.36 -33.84
CA LEU A 6 -3.66 -9.70 -32.55
C LEU A 6 -4.89 -10.37 -31.93
N LEU A 7 -4.67 -11.12 -30.87
CA LEU A 7 -5.74 -11.68 -30.04
C LEU A 7 -6.26 -10.54 -29.13
N PRO A 8 -7.52 -10.09 -29.28
CA PRO A 8 -8.09 -9.13 -28.32
C PRO A 8 -8.35 -9.89 -27.02
N ILE A 9 -7.64 -9.53 -25.96
CA ILE A 9 -7.97 -9.97 -24.60
C ILE A 9 -9.28 -9.28 -24.22
N LEU A 10 -10.37 -9.99 -24.38
CA LEU A 10 -11.70 -9.58 -23.97
C LEU A 10 -11.79 -9.69 -22.44
N PHE A 11 -11.56 -8.56 -21.74
CA PHE A 11 -11.90 -8.45 -20.32
C PHE A 11 -13.43 -8.44 -20.19
N ILE A 12 -13.99 -9.61 -19.87
CA ILE A 12 -15.39 -9.71 -19.48
C ILE A 12 -15.51 -9.14 -18.06
N PHE A 13 -15.85 -7.85 -17.98
CA PHE A 13 -16.30 -7.25 -16.74
C PHE A 13 -17.71 -7.79 -16.43
N SER A 14 -17.78 -8.75 -15.52
CA SER A 14 -19.05 -9.14 -14.92
C SER A 14 -19.63 -7.95 -14.15
N SER A 15 -20.65 -7.32 -14.72
CA SER A 15 -21.44 -6.27 -14.08
C SER A 15 -22.31 -6.90 -12.99
N THR A 16 -21.73 -7.14 -11.81
CA THR A 16 -22.50 -7.41 -10.60
C THR A 16 -23.16 -6.10 -10.15
N ILE A 17 -24.42 -6.20 -9.73
CA ILE A 17 -25.20 -5.08 -9.21
C ILE A 17 -24.50 -4.48 -8.00
N TYR A 18 -23.88 -3.31 -8.20
CA TYR A 18 -23.17 -2.57 -7.16
C TYR A 18 -24.13 -1.55 -6.56
N ALA A 19 -24.92 -1.96 -5.57
CA ALA A 19 -25.63 -1.02 -4.71
C ALA A 19 -24.77 -0.68 -3.51
N GLN A 20 -24.37 0.59 -3.41
CA GLN A 20 -23.95 1.27 -2.17
C GLN A 20 -22.82 0.62 -1.36
N LYS A 21 -21.68 0.32 -2.00
CA LYS A 21 -20.50 -0.20 -1.28
C LYS A 21 -19.95 0.78 -0.25
N ILE A 22 -19.95 2.09 -0.56
CA ILE A 22 -19.44 3.13 0.35
C ILE A 22 -20.31 3.20 1.60
N ASP A 23 -21.63 3.20 1.48
CA ASP A 23 -22.52 3.26 2.63
C ASP A 23 -22.39 2.02 3.51
N LYS A 24 -22.32 0.83 2.88
CA LYS A 24 -22.03 -0.42 3.61
C LYS A 24 -20.67 -0.34 4.35
N THR A 25 -19.62 0.19 3.72
CA THR A 25 -18.33 0.40 4.37
C THR A 25 -18.45 1.34 5.58
N LYS A 26 -19.21 2.44 5.44
CA LYS A 26 -19.43 3.38 6.54
C LYS A 26 -20.13 2.71 7.72
N ASP A 27 -21.18 1.95 7.47
CA ASP A 27 -21.95 1.27 8.51
C ASP A 27 -21.12 0.21 9.25
N GLU A 28 -20.36 -0.60 8.51
CA GLU A 28 -19.47 -1.61 9.07
C GLU A 28 -18.37 -0.97 9.92
N LEU A 29 -17.69 0.05 9.42
CA LEU A 29 -16.59 0.69 10.14
C LEU A 29 -17.07 1.52 11.33
N LYS A 30 -18.29 2.05 11.31
CA LYS A 30 -18.91 2.68 12.48
C LYS A 30 -19.25 1.67 13.56
N SER A 31 -19.90 0.58 13.19
CA SER A 31 -20.38 -0.44 14.13
C SER A 31 -19.27 -1.37 14.63
N GLY A 32 -18.18 -1.52 13.88
CA GLY A 32 -17.11 -2.49 14.13
C GLY A 32 -17.55 -3.94 13.88
N LYS A 33 -18.62 -4.14 13.13
CA LYS A 33 -19.17 -5.46 12.80
C LYS A 33 -19.46 -5.53 11.31
N PRO A 34 -19.15 -6.68 10.63
CA PRO A 34 -19.60 -6.89 9.27
C PRO A 34 -21.14 -6.88 9.19
N VAL A 35 -21.69 -6.21 8.20
CA VAL A 35 -23.13 -6.28 7.93
C VAL A 35 -23.42 -7.59 7.21
N ASP A 36 -24.05 -8.53 7.91
CA ASP A 36 -24.46 -9.81 7.32
C ASP A 36 -25.65 -9.58 6.39
N THR A 37 -25.41 -9.71 5.09
CA THR A 37 -26.44 -9.56 4.05
C THR A 37 -27.12 -10.89 3.72
N ARG A 38 -26.85 -11.97 4.46
CA ARG A 38 -27.50 -13.25 4.26
C ARG A 38 -28.89 -13.26 4.94
N PRO A 39 -29.92 -13.86 4.32
CA PRO A 39 -31.19 -14.10 5.01
C PRO A 39 -30.94 -14.94 6.27
N PRO A 40 -31.65 -14.68 7.37
CA PRO A 40 -31.46 -15.46 8.59
C PRO A 40 -31.74 -16.94 8.32
N LEU A 41 -30.73 -17.78 8.50
CA LEU A 41 -30.92 -19.23 8.55
C LEU A 41 -31.67 -19.59 9.83
N PRO A 42 -32.52 -20.62 9.81
CA PRO A 42 -33.20 -21.10 11.01
C PRO A 42 -32.19 -21.48 12.07
N THR A 43 -32.36 -20.96 13.25
CA THR A 43 -31.48 -21.14 14.42
C THR A 43 -31.56 -22.58 14.90
N GLU A 44 -30.52 -23.38 14.70
CA GLU A 44 -30.29 -24.60 15.49
C GLU A 44 -29.74 -24.21 16.87
N PRO A 45 -30.12 -24.92 17.94
CA PRO A 45 -29.68 -24.61 19.29
C PRO A 45 -28.19 -24.88 19.47
N VAL A 46 -27.44 -23.82 19.78
CA VAL A 46 -26.02 -23.88 20.07
C VAL A 46 -25.80 -24.47 21.46
N ASN A 47 -25.23 -25.67 21.53
CA ASN A 47 -24.67 -26.22 22.75
C ASN A 47 -23.49 -25.38 23.23
N GLN A 48 -23.63 -24.76 24.40
CA GLN A 48 -22.56 -24.04 25.09
C GLN A 48 -21.48 -25.00 25.54
N SER A 49 -20.31 -24.96 24.93
CA SER A 49 -19.11 -25.57 25.48
C SER A 49 -18.43 -24.57 26.41
N SER A 50 -18.16 -25.04 27.62
CA SER A 50 -17.54 -24.37 28.77
C SER A 50 -16.15 -23.77 28.43
N PRO A 51 -15.74 -22.67 29.10
CA PRO A 51 -14.42 -22.08 28.89
C PRO A 51 -13.33 -22.96 29.55
N SER A 52 -12.33 -23.33 28.76
CA SER A 52 -11.10 -23.95 29.26
C SER A 52 -10.25 -22.88 29.94
N THR A 53 -10.06 -23.05 31.24
CA THR A 53 -9.09 -22.31 32.06
C THR A 53 -7.68 -22.58 31.58
N VAL A 54 -7.04 -21.54 31.06
CA VAL A 54 -5.58 -21.53 30.77
C VAL A 54 -4.88 -21.43 32.13
N ARG A 55 -4.21 -22.48 32.54
CA ARG A 55 -3.25 -22.46 33.66
C ARG A 55 -2.02 -21.67 33.23
N GLU A 56 -1.77 -20.54 33.88
CA GLU A 56 -0.46 -19.90 33.87
C GLU A 56 0.55 -20.85 34.55
N SER A 57 1.52 -21.29 33.74
CA SER A 57 2.74 -21.89 34.25
C SER A 57 3.83 -20.83 34.30
N ASN A 58 4.06 -20.26 35.47
CA ASN A 58 5.30 -19.55 35.77
C ASN A 58 6.44 -20.57 35.81
N ASP A 59 7.22 -20.64 34.72
CA ASP A 59 8.63 -21.05 34.74
C ASP A 59 9.14 -21.20 33.31
N SER A 60 9.62 -20.10 32.72
CA SER A 60 10.56 -20.18 31.57
C SER A 60 11.23 -18.86 31.26
N PHE A 61 11.93 -18.27 32.22
CA PHE A 61 12.73 -17.07 32.00
C PHE A 61 13.95 -17.33 31.09
N GLY A 62 14.34 -18.56 30.84
CA GLY A 62 15.49 -18.93 30.01
C GLY A 62 15.18 -19.07 28.52
N ILE A 63 14.10 -19.76 28.18
CA ILE A 63 13.74 -20.06 26.76
C ILE A 63 12.98 -18.88 26.12
N GLY A 64 12.10 -18.24 26.88
CA GLY A 64 11.37 -17.04 26.41
C GLY A 64 12.28 -15.87 26.09
N GLY A 65 13.30 -15.64 26.95
CA GLY A 65 14.31 -14.60 26.70
C GLY A 65 15.11 -14.83 25.42
N PHE A 66 15.51 -16.07 25.16
CA PHE A 66 16.22 -16.43 23.92
C PHE A 66 15.36 -16.18 22.68
N PHE A 67 14.07 -16.54 22.68
CA PHE A 67 13.20 -16.30 21.56
C PHE A 67 12.90 -14.81 21.34
N VAL A 68 12.81 -14.02 22.42
CA VAL A 68 12.64 -12.57 22.31
C VAL A 68 13.91 -11.92 21.73
N GLU A 69 15.08 -12.30 22.23
CA GLU A 69 16.37 -11.81 21.75
C GLU A 69 16.63 -12.25 20.30
N PHE A 70 16.42 -13.50 19.97
CA PHE A 70 16.52 -14.05 18.63
C PHE A 70 15.53 -13.39 17.66
N GLY A 71 14.26 -13.20 18.08
CA GLY A 71 13.27 -12.47 17.32
C GLY A 71 13.64 -11.01 17.09
N PHE A 72 14.23 -10.35 18.09
CA PHE A 72 14.73 -8.99 17.99
C PHE A 72 15.90 -8.89 16.98
N TYR A 73 16.88 -9.81 17.04
CA TYR A 73 17.98 -9.85 16.07
C TYR A 73 17.48 -10.11 14.65
N ILE A 74 16.59 -11.07 14.43
CA ILE A 74 15.99 -11.31 13.11
C ILE A 74 15.27 -10.05 12.63
N THR A 75 14.48 -9.40 13.48
CA THR A 75 13.74 -8.19 13.12
C THR A 75 14.70 -7.05 12.74
N LEU A 76 15.80 -6.86 13.47
CA LEU A 76 16.81 -5.87 13.14
C LEU A 76 17.51 -6.19 11.81
N TYR A 77 18.01 -7.41 11.65
CA TYR A 77 18.71 -7.80 10.42
C TYR A 77 17.78 -7.82 9.20
N ALA A 78 16.58 -8.35 9.34
CA ALA A 78 15.60 -8.35 8.26
C ALA A 78 15.03 -6.97 7.97
N GLY A 79 14.74 -6.17 9.01
CA GLY A 79 14.10 -4.88 8.89
C GLY A 79 15.04 -3.71 8.54
N ILE A 80 16.23 -3.67 9.15
CA ILE A 80 17.19 -2.55 9.00
C ILE A 80 18.35 -2.95 8.10
N GLY A 81 18.89 -4.16 8.28
CA GLY A 81 20.03 -4.68 7.54
C GLY A 81 21.35 -4.68 8.33
N ASP A 82 22.32 -5.38 7.78
CA ASP A 82 23.66 -5.44 8.32
C ASP A 82 24.60 -4.46 7.60
N TYR A 83 24.75 -3.27 8.14
CA TYR A 83 25.63 -2.22 7.60
C TYR A 83 27.12 -2.60 7.53
N ARG A 84 27.55 -3.72 8.12
CA ARG A 84 28.93 -4.20 8.04
C ARG A 84 29.16 -5.08 6.82
N ASN A 85 28.12 -5.80 6.37
CA ASN A 85 28.23 -6.83 5.34
C ASN A 85 27.37 -6.57 4.10
N GLU A 86 26.53 -5.53 4.11
CA GLU A 86 25.60 -5.24 3.01
C GLU A 86 25.91 -3.88 2.36
N ASP A 87 26.76 -3.84 1.35
CA ASP A 87 27.21 -2.61 0.66
C ASP A 87 26.07 -1.78 0.09
N HIS A 88 25.00 -2.43 -0.39
CA HIS A 88 23.84 -1.74 -0.96
C HIS A 88 23.10 -0.83 0.03
N LEU A 89 23.33 -0.98 1.34
CA LEU A 89 22.78 -0.10 2.38
C LEU A 89 23.40 1.31 2.36
N TYR A 90 24.54 1.48 1.71
CA TYR A 90 25.21 2.77 1.56
C TYR A 90 24.93 3.46 0.24
N TYR A 91 24.22 2.83 -0.68
CA TYR A 91 23.94 3.41 -1.99
C TYR A 91 23.15 4.72 -1.85
N PRO A 92 23.66 5.85 -2.38
CA PRO A 92 22.99 7.12 -2.29
C PRO A 92 21.72 7.16 -3.14
N LEU A 93 20.78 7.95 -2.68
CA LEU A 93 19.56 8.25 -3.41
C LEU A 93 19.86 9.19 -4.57
N SER A 94 19.43 8.86 -5.79
CA SER A 94 19.50 9.75 -6.94
C SER A 94 18.44 10.85 -6.89
N PRO A 95 18.64 12.00 -7.56
CA PRO A 95 17.64 13.10 -7.61
C PRO A 95 16.28 12.64 -8.12
N TYR A 96 16.27 11.76 -9.09
CA TYR A 96 15.09 11.07 -9.63
C TYR A 96 15.54 9.79 -10.32
N PRO A 97 14.64 8.80 -10.52
CA PRO A 97 14.98 7.58 -11.24
C PRO A 97 15.48 7.86 -12.66
N TYR A 98 16.50 7.15 -13.09
CA TYR A 98 17.17 7.32 -14.39
C TYR A 98 17.92 8.66 -14.54
N PHE A 99 18.31 9.27 -13.44
CA PHE A 99 19.16 10.46 -13.45
C PHE A 99 20.52 10.13 -14.11
N ASP A 100 21.00 11.03 -14.99
CA ASP A 100 22.26 10.87 -15.72
C ASP A 100 22.45 9.52 -16.43
N GLY A 101 21.32 8.93 -16.88
CA GLY A 101 21.33 7.64 -17.58
C GLY A 101 21.50 6.40 -16.69
N LYS A 102 21.71 6.57 -15.39
CA LYS A 102 21.79 5.49 -14.42
C LYS A 102 20.42 4.92 -14.10
N THR A 103 20.35 3.64 -13.79
CA THR A 103 19.06 2.97 -13.52
C THR A 103 18.71 3.08 -12.04
N GLY A 104 17.45 3.35 -11.72
CA GLY A 104 16.89 3.19 -10.38
C GLY A 104 16.89 4.42 -9.50
N ASN A 105 16.54 4.21 -8.24
CA ASN A 105 16.51 5.22 -7.19
C ASN A 105 17.86 5.35 -6.46
N TYR A 106 18.65 4.27 -6.46
CA TYR A 106 19.91 4.18 -5.72
C TYR A 106 21.03 3.85 -6.68
N GLU A 107 22.17 4.49 -6.47
CA GLU A 107 23.35 4.35 -7.33
C GLU A 107 24.45 3.61 -6.59
N LYS A 108 25.06 2.61 -7.23
CA LYS A 108 26.28 2.02 -6.73
C LYS A 108 27.41 3.04 -6.82
N ILE A 109 28.12 3.25 -5.73
CA ILE A 109 29.31 4.12 -5.70
C ILE A 109 30.52 3.21 -5.84
N ASP A 110 31.32 3.47 -6.85
CA ASP A 110 32.63 2.80 -7.03
C ASP A 110 33.76 3.51 -6.30
N ASP A 111 33.53 4.70 -5.76
CA ASP A 111 34.52 5.51 -5.04
C ASP A 111 33.90 6.18 -3.82
N GLU A 112 34.55 6.14 -2.66
CA GLU A 112 34.05 6.65 -1.37
C GLU A 112 33.82 8.18 -1.30
N SER A 113 34.13 8.88 -2.36
CA SER A 113 34.15 10.31 -2.41
C SER A 113 32.83 10.95 -2.68
N VAL A 114 31.97 11.18 -1.82
CA VAL A 114 30.82 12.11 -1.85
C VAL A 114 29.44 11.42 -1.73
N LEU A 115 29.12 11.02 -0.53
CA LEU A 115 27.73 10.89 -0.08
C LEU A 115 27.06 12.26 -0.06
N LYS A 116 26.54 12.74 -1.18
CA LYS A 116 25.68 13.92 -1.18
C LYS A 116 24.38 13.55 -0.47
N LYS A 117 24.15 14.13 0.70
CA LYS A 117 22.84 14.08 1.35
C LYS A 117 21.84 14.71 0.39
N GLN A 118 20.89 13.92 -0.09
CA GLN A 118 19.89 14.39 -1.03
C GLN A 118 18.54 14.44 -0.35
N LEU A 119 17.97 15.63 -0.33
CA LEU A 119 16.58 15.83 0.04
C LEU A 119 15.75 15.62 -1.23
N ARG A 120 14.69 14.81 -1.18
CA ARG A 120 13.80 14.58 -2.31
C ARG A 120 12.34 14.58 -1.86
N PHE A 121 11.51 15.21 -2.67
CA PHE A 121 10.07 15.16 -2.51
C PHE A 121 9.44 14.62 -3.80
N ASP A 122 8.68 13.53 -3.66
CA ASP A 122 7.96 12.88 -4.76
C ASP A 122 6.48 13.19 -4.58
N LEU A 123 5.83 13.72 -5.61
CA LEU A 123 4.39 14.00 -5.63
C LEU A 123 3.74 13.28 -6.81
N GLU A 124 2.68 12.53 -6.54
CA GLU A 124 1.94 11.75 -7.53
C GLU A 124 0.44 12.00 -7.38
N ASN A 125 -0.27 12.11 -8.49
CA ASN A 125 -1.74 12.13 -8.49
C ASN A 125 -2.29 11.12 -9.50
N HIS A 126 -3.27 10.31 -9.06
CA HIS A 126 -3.87 9.24 -9.84
C HIS A 126 -5.39 9.36 -9.84
N PHE A 127 -5.96 9.29 -11.02
CA PHE A 127 -7.39 9.06 -11.18
C PHE A 127 -7.68 7.58 -11.01
N LEU A 128 -8.68 7.26 -10.21
CA LEU A 128 -9.17 5.91 -9.93
C LEU A 128 -10.47 5.69 -10.70
N TYR A 129 -10.51 4.65 -11.53
CA TYR A 129 -11.68 4.34 -12.33
C TYR A 129 -12.05 2.86 -12.16
N SER A 130 -13.26 2.59 -11.71
CA SER A 130 -13.84 1.25 -11.67
C SER A 130 -14.94 1.08 -12.72
N ASN A 131 -15.89 2.02 -12.72
CA ASN A 131 -16.99 2.10 -13.69
C ASN A 131 -17.62 3.50 -13.63
N ASN A 132 -18.65 3.76 -14.45
CA ASN A 132 -19.34 5.05 -14.52
C ASN A 132 -20.04 5.50 -13.22
N ALA A 133 -20.15 4.60 -12.24
CA ALA A 133 -20.77 4.87 -10.95
C ALA A 133 -19.74 4.92 -9.81
N SER A 134 -18.51 4.42 -10.02
CA SER A 134 -17.49 4.34 -8.98
C SER A 134 -16.13 4.80 -9.54
N PHE A 135 -15.64 5.90 -9.03
CA PHE A 135 -14.38 6.54 -9.40
C PHE A 135 -13.80 7.28 -8.20
N GLY A 136 -12.60 7.81 -8.34
CA GLY A 136 -11.96 8.52 -7.25
C GLY A 136 -10.66 9.21 -7.66
N ASN A 137 -9.97 9.74 -6.66
CA ASN A 137 -8.66 10.34 -6.79
C ASN A 137 -7.73 9.82 -5.70
N HIS A 138 -6.46 9.62 -6.02
CA HIS A 138 -5.42 9.24 -5.08
C HIS A 138 -4.23 10.17 -5.25
N LEU A 139 -4.03 11.05 -4.26
CA LEU A 139 -2.87 11.92 -4.13
C LEU A 139 -1.88 11.29 -3.17
N LYS A 140 -0.64 11.11 -3.63
CA LYS A 140 0.46 10.54 -2.83
C LYS A 140 1.63 11.51 -2.79
N GLY A 141 2.13 11.77 -1.59
CA GLY A 141 3.35 12.52 -1.33
C GLY A 141 4.36 11.65 -0.60
N LYS A 142 5.64 11.71 -1.00
CA LYS A 142 6.74 11.05 -0.30
C LYS A 142 7.86 12.05 -0.09
N PHE A 143 8.12 12.40 1.17
CA PHE A 143 9.19 13.31 1.55
C PHE A 143 10.36 12.53 2.15
N ARG A 144 11.54 12.71 1.58
CA ARG A 144 12.80 12.04 1.97
C ARG A 144 13.78 13.06 2.59
N PRO A 145 13.66 13.31 3.91
CA PRO A 145 14.64 14.19 4.61
C PRO A 145 15.99 13.50 4.77
N PHE A 146 15.99 12.17 4.75
CA PHE A 146 17.16 11.32 4.77
C PHE A 146 17.12 10.36 3.60
N GLN A 147 18.28 9.84 3.20
CA GLN A 147 18.38 8.98 2.00
C GLN A 147 17.48 7.74 2.07
N TYR A 148 17.30 7.18 3.25
CA TYR A 148 16.69 5.87 3.46
C TYR A 148 15.37 5.91 4.21
N LEU A 149 15.16 6.96 5.00
CA LEU A 149 13.94 7.22 5.74
C LEU A 149 13.10 8.26 5.00
N TYR A 150 11.81 8.04 4.95
CA TYR A 150 10.88 8.96 4.33
C TYR A 150 9.54 9.00 5.07
N LEU A 151 8.86 10.12 4.92
CA LEU A 151 7.47 10.29 5.30
C LEU A 151 6.63 10.13 4.04
N GLN A 152 5.64 9.25 4.09
CA GLN A 152 4.67 9.05 3.02
C GLN A 152 3.29 9.45 3.50
N THR A 153 2.60 10.25 2.68
CA THR A 153 1.22 10.62 2.89
C THR A 153 0.40 10.21 1.68
N ASP A 154 -0.72 9.57 1.91
CA ASP A 154 -1.68 9.18 0.88
C ASP A 154 -3.04 9.77 1.22
N TYR A 155 -3.67 10.42 0.27
CA TYR A 155 -5.05 10.87 0.35
C TYR A 155 -5.85 10.22 -0.77
N ARG A 156 -6.88 9.48 -0.41
CA ARG A 156 -7.83 8.90 -1.38
C ARG A 156 -9.21 9.44 -1.14
N GLU A 157 -9.82 9.91 -2.20
CA GLU A 157 -11.23 10.25 -2.21
C GLU A 157 -11.95 9.31 -3.17
N LEU A 158 -12.87 8.52 -2.64
CA LEU A 158 -13.69 7.58 -3.39
C LEU A 158 -15.09 8.16 -3.53
N MET A 159 -15.64 8.06 -4.72
CA MET A 159 -16.99 8.54 -5.04
C MET A 159 -17.79 7.41 -5.66
N GLU A 160 -18.99 7.20 -5.16
CA GLU A 160 -19.95 6.26 -5.69
C GLU A 160 -21.27 6.97 -5.97
N ARG A 161 -21.75 6.82 -7.19
CA ARG A 161 -23.00 7.41 -7.65
C ARG A 161 -24.08 6.33 -7.72
N ASP A 162 -25.11 6.46 -6.92
CA ASP A 162 -26.30 5.63 -7.06
C ASP A 162 -27.13 6.10 -8.25
N LYS A 163 -27.36 5.18 -9.19
CA LYS A 163 -28.15 5.46 -10.41
C LYS A 163 -29.65 5.58 -10.14
N PHE A 164 -30.15 4.96 -9.06
CA PHE A 164 -31.56 4.94 -8.73
C PHE A 164 -31.98 6.12 -7.88
N SER A 165 -31.27 6.38 -6.79
CA SER A 165 -31.57 7.48 -5.88
C SER A 165 -30.99 8.82 -6.32
N LYS A 166 -30.10 8.83 -7.34
CA LYS A 166 -29.32 10.00 -7.79
C LYS A 166 -28.48 10.64 -6.67
N THR A 167 -28.22 9.93 -5.59
CA THR A 167 -27.36 10.37 -4.49
C THR A 167 -25.91 10.00 -4.79
N ASN A 168 -25.01 10.80 -4.26
CA ASN A 168 -23.57 10.54 -4.31
C ASN A 168 -23.08 10.22 -2.91
N SER A 169 -22.43 9.08 -2.74
CA SER A 169 -21.71 8.73 -1.51
C SER A 169 -20.22 8.92 -1.72
N ASN A 170 -19.55 9.51 -0.74
CA ASN A 170 -18.10 9.71 -0.77
C ASN A 170 -17.43 9.15 0.48
N LEU A 171 -16.17 8.76 0.33
CA LEU A 171 -15.32 8.26 1.41
C LEU A 171 -13.91 8.79 1.23
N SER A 172 -13.37 9.44 2.25
CA SER A 172 -12.01 9.95 2.26
C SER A 172 -11.14 9.14 3.22
N LEU A 173 -10.01 8.67 2.72
CA LEU A 173 -9.04 7.87 3.44
C LEU A 173 -7.69 8.58 3.40
N PHE A 174 -7.08 8.75 4.58
CA PHE A 174 -5.76 9.33 4.78
C PHE A 174 -4.82 8.27 5.35
N GLN A 175 -3.60 8.22 4.85
CA GLN A 175 -2.55 7.39 5.42
C GLN A 175 -1.30 8.24 5.64
N PHE A 176 -0.71 8.12 6.83
CA PHE A 176 0.53 8.78 7.21
C PHE A 176 1.49 7.70 7.68
N ASN A 177 2.57 7.50 6.93
CA ASN A 177 3.50 6.41 7.18
C ASN A 177 4.94 6.93 7.22
N LEU A 178 5.72 6.48 8.20
CA LEU A 178 7.16 6.50 8.17
C LEU A 178 7.62 5.27 7.38
N GLY A 179 8.47 5.46 6.40
CA GLY A 179 9.00 4.37 5.57
C GLY A 179 10.53 4.28 5.66
N TYR A 180 11.03 3.09 5.43
CA TYR A 180 12.45 2.78 5.34
C TYR A 180 12.71 1.86 4.15
N ASP A 181 13.64 2.25 3.28
CA ASP A 181 14.07 1.44 2.16
C ASP A 181 15.15 0.46 2.61
N ARG A 182 14.76 -0.81 2.82
CA ARG A 182 15.61 -1.89 3.32
C ARG A 182 16.59 -2.41 2.27
N LEU A 183 16.10 -2.69 1.05
CA LEU A 183 16.94 -3.11 -0.06
C LEU A 183 17.06 -1.97 -1.07
N ARG A 184 18.30 -1.61 -1.42
CA ARG A 184 18.64 -0.42 -2.21
C ARG A 184 19.56 -0.78 -3.35
N PHE A 185 19.13 -1.72 -4.19
CA PHE A 185 19.85 -2.06 -5.41
C PHE A 185 19.49 -1.09 -6.53
N GLU A 186 20.35 -0.96 -7.52
CA GLU A 186 20.12 -0.09 -8.68
C GLU A 186 18.80 -0.41 -9.41
N LYS A 187 18.49 -1.70 -9.57
CA LYS A 187 17.31 -2.14 -10.32
C LYS A 187 16.13 -2.60 -9.45
N PHE A 188 16.33 -2.65 -8.16
CA PHE A 188 15.33 -3.18 -7.24
C PHE A 188 15.43 -2.51 -5.88
N ASN A 189 14.29 -2.01 -5.41
CA ASN A 189 14.17 -1.50 -4.06
C ASN A 189 13.05 -2.21 -3.34
N LEU A 190 13.22 -2.46 -2.05
CA LEU A 190 12.20 -2.98 -1.15
C LEU A 190 12.25 -2.18 0.14
N GLY A 191 11.11 -1.70 0.55
CA GLY A 191 10.95 -0.96 1.79
C GLY A 191 9.74 -1.42 2.60
N TRP A 192 9.72 -1.02 3.84
CA TRP A 192 8.58 -1.18 4.73
C TRP A 192 8.09 0.18 5.23
N THR A 193 6.86 0.22 5.69
CA THR A 193 6.23 1.42 6.26
C THR A 193 5.49 1.09 7.54
N LEU A 194 5.49 2.05 8.48
CA LEU A 194 4.72 2.01 9.72
C LEU A 194 4.02 3.35 9.91
N GLY A 195 2.77 3.35 10.37
CA GLY A 195 2.05 4.59 10.54
C GLY A 195 0.60 4.43 10.96
N ALA A 196 -0.25 5.29 10.42
CA ALA A 196 -1.66 5.31 10.73
C ALA A 196 -2.51 5.50 9.46
N THR A 197 -3.66 4.84 9.44
CA THR A 197 -4.73 5.05 8.47
C THR A 197 -5.90 5.71 9.19
N TYR A 198 -6.44 6.78 8.62
CA TYR A 198 -7.60 7.51 9.12
C TYR A 198 -8.68 7.57 8.04
N ILE A 199 -9.90 7.25 8.39
CA ILE A 199 -11.06 7.39 7.52
C ILE A 199 -11.94 8.51 8.05
N ALA A 200 -12.18 9.51 7.21
CA ALA A 200 -13.06 10.63 7.46
C ALA A 200 -14.52 10.32 7.05
N ASN A 201 -15.33 11.36 6.83
CA ASN A 201 -16.70 11.29 6.30
C ASN A 201 -17.60 10.37 7.13
N ASP A 202 -18.03 10.84 8.29
CA ASP A 202 -18.94 10.19 9.24
C ASP A 202 -18.35 9.01 10.03
N ILE A 203 -17.20 8.46 9.64
CA ILE A 203 -16.54 7.36 10.37
C ILE A 203 -15.63 7.93 11.45
N ASN A 204 -14.74 8.87 11.09
CA ASN A 204 -13.82 9.59 11.96
C ASN A 204 -13.03 8.67 12.89
N LYS A 205 -12.44 7.61 12.33
CA LYS A 205 -11.66 6.61 13.08
C LYS A 205 -10.31 6.40 12.44
N ALA A 206 -9.31 6.18 13.29
CA ALA A 206 -7.96 5.84 12.90
C ALA A 206 -7.57 4.44 13.37
N GLY A 207 -6.56 3.88 12.72
CA GLY A 207 -5.96 2.62 13.11
C GLY A 207 -4.47 2.59 12.74
N PHE A 208 -3.71 1.77 13.45
CA PHE A 208 -2.31 1.51 13.11
C PHE A 208 -2.21 0.85 11.74
N SER A 209 -1.23 1.27 10.94
CA SER A 209 -0.92 0.71 9.63
C SER A 209 0.52 0.28 9.51
N TYR A 210 0.74 -0.76 8.73
CA TYR A 210 2.07 -1.22 8.31
C TYR A 210 2.00 -1.68 6.85
N GLY A 211 3.12 -1.64 6.16
CA GLY A 211 3.13 -1.99 4.75
C GLY A 211 4.49 -2.36 4.20
N LEU A 212 4.45 -2.85 2.96
CA LEU A 212 5.60 -3.14 2.14
C LEU A 212 5.46 -2.40 0.81
N ASN A 213 6.57 -1.93 0.28
CA ASN A 213 6.63 -1.35 -1.06
C ASN A 213 7.88 -1.83 -1.80
N THR A 214 7.76 -1.92 -3.11
CA THR A 214 8.87 -2.31 -3.96
C THR A 214 8.86 -1.51 -5.25
N ASP A 215 10.05 -1.18 -5.76
CA ASP A 215 10.26 -0.61 -7.07
C ASP A 215 11.19 -1.53 -7.86
N VAL A 216 10.81 -1.84 -9.11
CA VAL A 216 11.59 -2.64 -10.06
C VAL A 216 11.85 -1.80 -11.30
N PHE A 217 13.12 -1.56 -11.62
CA PHE A 217 13.55 -0.78 -12.77
C PHE A 217 14.00 -1.73 -13.91
N ALA A 218 13.02 -2.26 -14.64
CA ALA A 218 13.24 -3.35 -15.59
C ALA A 218 13.79 -2.89 -16.94
N PHE A 219 13.36 -1.71 -17.42
CA PHE A 219 13.68 -1.20 -18.75
C PHE A 219 14.18 0.24 -18.69
N LYS A 220 14.76 0.73 -19.80
CA LYS A 220 15.11 2.14 -19.93
C LYS A 220 13.86 3.01 -19.77
N LYS A 221 13.86 3.88 -18.77
CA LYS A 221 12.76 4.82 -18.44
C LYS A 221 11.44 4.16 -17.99
N VAL A 222 11.41 2.85 -17.73
CA VAL A 222 10.20 2.18 -17.26
C VAL A 222 10.48 1.44 -15.96
N SER A 223 9.68 1.72 -14.96
CA SER A 223 9.69 1.01 -13.68
C SER A 223 8.31 0.46 -13.34
N PHE A 224 8.30 -0.53 -12.47
CA PHE A 224 7.11 -1.07 -11.84
C PHE A 224 7.18 -0.81 -10.34
N ASN A 225 6.11 -0.28 -9.80
CA ASN A 225 5.96 -0.06 -8.36
C ASN A 225 4.83 -0.94 -7.84
N SER A 226 5.03 -1.58 -6.70
CA SER A 226 3.97 -2.26 -5.95
C SER A 226 4.01 -1.82 -4.50
N ALA A 227 2.85 -1.61 -3.91
CA ALA A 227 2.73 -1.30 -2.49
C ALA A 227 1.53 -2.02 -1.88
N MET A 228 1.68 -2.47 -0.65
CA MET A 228 0.62 -3.08 0.12
C MET A 228 0.65 -2.54 1.54
N ILE A 229 -0.48 -2.01 2.01
CA ILE A 229 -0.64 -1.47 3.36
C ILE A 229 -1.79 -2.22 4.03
N TRP A 230 -1.53 -2.68 5.23
CA TRP A 230 -2.51 -3.33 6.11
C TRP A 230 -2.81 -2.42 7.29
N SER A 231 -4.07 -2.29 7.63
CA SER A 231 -4.51 -1.62 8.85
C SER A 231 -5.77 -2.25 9.43
N LYS A 232 -6.03 -1.92 10.69
CA LYS A 232 -7.28 -2.28 11.36
C LYS A 232 -7.92 -1.03 11.91
N ILE A 233 -9.18 -0.79 11.56
CA ILE A 233 -9.98 0.35 12.06
C ILE A 233 -11.24 -0.22 12.67
N ASN A 234 -11.48 0.06 13.94
CA ASN A 234 -12.62 -0.44 14.70
C ASN A 234 -12.79 -1.99 14.62
N GLY A 235 -11.67 -2.73 14.64
CA GLY A 235 -11.66 -4.19 14.57
C GLY A 235 -11.74 -4.77 13.15
N LEU A 236 -12.06 -3.98 12.14
CA LEU A 236 -12.19 -4.41 10.75
C LEU A 236 -10.93 -4.10 9.93
N SER A 237 -10.63 -4.96 8.96
CA SER A 237 -9.48 -4.77 8.07
C SER A 237 -9.71 -3.63 7.08
N VAL A 238 -8.72 -2.75 6.95
CA VAL A 238 -8.65 -1.69 5.94
C VAL A 238 -7.31 -1.83 5.23
N ASN A 239 -7.31 -2.49 4.08
CA ASN A 239 -6.09 -2.84 3.36
C ASN A 239 -6.09 -2.17 1.98
N SER A 240 -4.92 -1.76 1.51
CA SER A 240 -4.71 -1.27 0.15
C SER A 240 -3.61 -2.07 -0.53
N PHE A 241 -3.82 -2.35 -1.81
CA PHE A 241 -2.82 -2.91 -2.71
C PHE A 241 -2.75 -2.06 -3.96
N GLU A 242 -1.54 -1.74 -4.39
CA GLU A 242 -1.26 -0.94 -5.58
C GLU A 242 -0.23 -1.68 -6.45
N PHE A 243 -0.47 -1.63 -7.76
CA PHE A 243 0.52 -2.03 -8.75
C PHE A 243 0.51 -1.04 -9.91
N ARG A 244 1.64 -0.43 -10.23
CA ARG A 244 1.76 0.62 -11.24
C ARG A 244 2.99 0.44 -12.11
N GLY A 245 2.81 0.57 -13.42
CA GLY A 245 3.88 0.83 -14.38
C GLY A 245 4.08 2.34 -14.50
N LYS A 246 5.34 2.81 -14.45
CA LYS A 246 5.72 4.22 -14.54
C LYS A 246 6.66 4.42 -15.73
N TYR A 247 6.36 5.41 -16.58
CA TYR A 247 7.25 5.86 -17.64
C TYR A 247 7.88 7.20 -17.25
N HIS A 248 9.21 7.23 -17.12
CA HIS A 248 9.97 8.35 -16.60
C HIS A 248 10.52 9.23 -17.73
N LYS A 249 10.38 10.54 -17.56
CA LYS A 249 10.95 11.58 -18.45
C LYS A 249 11.59 12.67 -17.58
N LYS A 250 12.90 12.56 -17.36
CA LYS A 250 13.61 13.40 -16.39
C LYS A 250 12.94 13.28 -15.01
N ASN A 251 12.66 14.39 -14.36
CA ASN A 251 12.03 14.45 -13.05
C ASN A 251 10.48 14.30 -13.06
N HIS A 252 9.88 13.93 -14.19
CA HIS A 252 8.44 13.65 -14.29
C HIS A 252 8.21 12.21 -14.70
N PHE A 253 7.04 11.69 -14.40
CA PHE A 253 6.61 10.38 -14.89
C PHE A 253 5.10 10.34 -15.12
N PHE A 254 4.69 9.45 -16.02
CA PHE A 254 3.31 9.04 -16.19
C PHE A 254 3.16 7.61 -15.67
N SER A 255 2.02 7.31 -15.12
CA SER A 255 1.75 5.98 -14.57
C SER A 255 0.38 5.46 -14.96
N MET A 256 0.31 4.15 -15.09
CA MET A 256 -0.93 3.40 -15.22
C MET A 256 -0.83 2.13 -14.38
N GLY A 257 -1.97 1.63 -13.90
CA GLY A 257 -1.94 0.44 -13.07
C GLY A 257 -3.28 0.04 -12.50
N TYR A 258 -3.21 -0.63 -11.38
CA TYR A 258 -4.33 -1.20 -10.66
C TYR A 258 -4.23 -0.89 -9.18
N GLU A 259 -5.36 -0.61 -8.56
CA GLU A 259 -5.47 -0.43 -7.11
C GLU A 259 -6.68 -1.20 -6.57
N ASN A 260 -6.45 -1.95 -5.50
CA ASN A 260 -7.49 -2.63 -4.73
C ASN A 260 -7.53 -2.07 -3.32
N LEU A 261 -8.73 -1.72 -2.87
CA LEU A 261 -8.97 -1.29 -1.50
C LEU A 261 -10.02 -2.21 -0.88
N LYS A 262 -9.67 -2.85 0.24
CA LYS A 262 -10.59 -3.64 1.06
C LYS A 262 -10.85 -2.91 2.36
N MET A 263 -12.11 -2.54 2.60
CA MET A 263 -12.51 -1.78 3.79
C MET A 263 -13.72 -2.47 4.43
N GLY A 264 -13.46 -3.25 5.49
CA GLY A 264 -14.44 -4.19 6.03
C GLY A 264 -14.71 -5.35 5.06
N SER A 265 -15.97 -5.65 4.80
CA SER A 265 -16.41 -6.64 3.80
C SER A 265 -16.30 -6.13 2.37
N PRO A 266 -16.60 -4.84 2.03
CA PRO A 266 -16.48 -4.32 0.67
C PRO A 266 -15.06 -4.29 0.14
N SER A 267 -14.93 -4.58 -1.16
CA SER A 267 -13.67 -4.47 -1.91
C SER A 267 -13.89 -3.60 -3.15
N TYR A 268 -12.96 -2.68 -3.38
CA TYR A 268 -12.97 -1.71 -4.47
C TYR A 268 -11.79 -1.99 -5.38
N ASN A 269 -12.05 -2.11 -6.67
CA ASN A 269 -11.05 -2.38 -7.70
C ASN A 269 -11.04 -1.23 -8.70
N TYR A 270 -9.87 -0.62 -8.89
CA TYR A 270 -9.72 0.52 -9.78
C TYR A 270 -8.60 0.29 -10.78
N ALA A 271 -8.86 0.62 -12.04
CA ALA A 271 -7.80 0.98 -12.97
C ALA A 271 -7.31 2.39 -12.61
N THR A 272 -6.00 2.61 -12.64
CA THR A 272 -5.40 3.89 -12.23
C THR A 272 -4.61 4.51 -13.38
N PHE A 273 -4.73 5.84 -13.53
CA PHE A 273 -3.98 6.64 -14.48
C PHE A 273 -3.49 7.89 -13.76
N GLY A 274 -2.23 8.23 -13.90
CA GLY A 274 -1.69 9.35 -13.15
C GLY A 274 -0.38 9.89 -13.71
N ALA A 275 0.08 10.93 -13.03
CA ALA A 275 1.37 11.54 -13.26
C ALA A 275 2.01 11.95 -11.93
N GLY A 276 3.32 12.13 -11.95
CA GLY A 276 4.05 12.62 -10.81
C GLY A 276 5.32 13.35 -11.19
N ILE A 277 5.91 13.96 -10.16
CA ILE A 277 7.12 14.78 -10.27
C ILE A 277 8.01 14.52 -9.06
N TYR A 278 9.31 14.55 -9.28
CA TYR A 278 10.37 14.52 -8.29
C TYR A 278 11.00 15.91 -8.16
N PHE A 279 11.13 16.41 -6.93
CA PHE A 279 11.74 17.69 -6.58
C PHE A 279 13.04 17.50 -5.82
#